data_3d90daf302ebd30c589792b9f7213868
#
_entry.id   3d90daf302ebd30c589792b9f7213868
#
_cell.length_a   1.000
_cell.length_b   1.000
_cell.length_c   1.000
_cell.angle_alpha   90.00
_cell.angle_beta   90.00
_cell.angle_gamma   90.00
#
_symmetry.space_group_name_H-M   'P 1'
#
loop_
_entity.id
_entity.type
_entity.pdbx_description
1 polymer ?
#
loop_
_entity_poly.entity_id
_entity_poly.type
_entity_poly.pdbx_seq_one_letter_code
_entity_poly.pdbx_strand_id
1 'polypeptide(L)'
;MLFSLLFWDIIFEPIPGAFETPYQTAPLDIAEDSFYHARKDLMEQRLTAIEAGNGTDLIRQVDAEHRASGTWCVGVQWDLFSSDDLVDIVTVNLPRILNDCINLSMGIRQCIGGQALSVICRVLCEDYTFGTSGGPDLFLWNVEKRTCKFVEVKGPGDTLQENQRVRILHALFTWS
;
A
#
# COMPACT_ATOMS: atom_id res chain seq x y z
N MET A 1 -5.57 1.04 -2.72
CA MET A 1 -5.48 0.64 -4.14
C MET A 1 -4.12 0.06 -4.52
N LEU A 2 -2.98 0.76 -4.37
CA LEU A 2 -1.66 0.23 -4.75
C LEU A 2 -1.33 -1.11 -4.11
N PHE A 3 -1.57 -1.27 -2.80
CA PHE A 3 -1.38 -2.54 -2.11
C PHE A 3 -2.16 -3.67 -2.78
N SER A 4 -3.46 -3.47 -3.04
CA SER A 4 -4.31 -4.50 -3.63
C SER A 4 -3.87 -4.89 -5.05
N LEU A 5 -3.37 -3.95 -5.84
CA LEU A 5 -2.83 -4.23 -7.17
C LEU A 5 -1.49 -4.98 -7.11
N LEU A 6 -0.62 -4.59 -6.18
CA LEU A 6 0.70 -5.23 -6.01
C LEU A 6 0.62 -6.63 -5.40
N PHE A 7 -0.43 -6.93 -4.65
CA PHE A 7 -0.61 -8.19 -3.92
C PHE A 7 -1.86 -8.96 -4.39
N TRP A 8 -2.38 -8.67 -5.58
CA TRP A 8 -3.63 -9.24 -6.10
C TRP A 8 -3.69 -10.76 -6.01
N ASP A 9 -2.73 -11.44 -6.60
CA ASP A 9 -2.62 -12.90 -6.59
C ASP A 9 -2.44 -13.47 -5.17
N ILE A 10 -1.74 -12.75 -4.29
CA ILE A 10 -1.53 -13.15 -2.89
C ILE A 10 -2.81 -12.96 -2.07
N ILE A 11 -3.56 -11.89 -2.31
CA ILE A 11 -4.87 -11.67 -1.65
C ILE A 11 -5.82 -12.81 -2.01
N PHE A 12 -5.83 -13.23 -3.28
CA PHE A 12 -6.69 -14.30 -3.78
C PHE A 12 -6.06 -15.70 -3.74
N GLU A 13 -4.92 -15.87 -3.06
CA GLU A 13 -4.33 -17.19 -2.83
C GLU A 13 -5.34 -18.10 -2.11
N PRO A 14 -5.59 -19.32 -2.62
CA PRO A 14 -6.62 -20.24 -2.10
C PRO A 14 -6.22 -20.89 -0.78
N ILE A 15 -6.16 -20.09 0.29
CA ILE A 15 -5.93 -20.58 1.65
C ILE A 15 -7.21 -21.24 2.20
N PRO A 16 -7.12 -22.44 2.80
CA PRO A 16 -8.28 -23.10 3.39
C PRO A 16 -9.01 -22.21 4.41
N GLY A 17 -10.31 -22.01 4.20
CA GLY A 17 -11.14 -21.18 5.08
C GLY A 17 -11.09 -19.68 4.82
N ALA A 18 -10.22 -19.21 3.92
CA ALA A 18 -10.17 -17.79 3.57
C ALA A 18 -11.29 -17.33 2.63
N PHE A 19 -11.89 -18.25 1.88
CA PHE A 19 -12.98 -17.96 0.95
C PHE A 19 -14.12 -18.96 1.12
N GLU A 20 -15.34 -18.44 1.24
CA GLU A 20 -16.58 -19.23 1.28
C GLU A 20 -17.31 -19.21 -0.06
N THR A 21 -17.14 -18.13 -0.83
CA THR A 21 -17.80 -17.95 -2.12
C THR A 21 -16.84 -17.40 -3.17
N PRO A 22 -17.07 -17.69 -4.48
CA PRO A 22 -16.24 -17.17 -5.57
C PRO A 22 -16.43 -15.64 -5.82
N TYR A 23 -17.37 -15.00 -5.12
CA TYR A 23 -17.71 -13.59 -5.31
C TYR A 23 -17.10 -12.67 -4.23
N GLN A 24 -16.32 -13.23 -3.32
CA GLN A 24 -15.65 -12.43 -2.29
C GLN A 24 -14.58 -11.52 -2.90
N THR A 25 -14.58 -10.26 -2.48
CA THR A 25 -13.63 -9.24 -2.94
C THR A 25 -12.36 -9.21 -2.10
N ALA A 26 -12.33 -9.98 -1.03
CA ALA A 26 -11.20 -10.18 -0.13
C ALA A 26 -11.35 -11.51 0.61
N PRO A 27 -10.26 -12.11 1.10
CA PRO A 27 -10.32 -13.24 2.00
C PRO A 27 -10.89 -12.81 3.37
N LEU A 28 -11.53 -13.75 4.09
CA LEU A 28 -12.13 -13.49 5.40
C LEU A 28 -11.10 -13.08 6.45
N ASP A 29 -9.88 -13.56 6.32
CA ASP A 29 -8.79 -13.31 7.24
C ASP A 29 -8.00 -12.01 6.96
N ILE A 30 -8.39 -11.19 5.99
CA ILE A 30 -7.61 -10.01 5.57
C ILE A 30 -7.34 -9.00 6.71
N ALA A 31 -8.23 -8.92 7.68
CA ALA A 31 -8.12 -8.04 8.84
C ALA A 31 -7.55 -8.74 10.09
N GLU A 32 -7.11 -9.99 9.96
CA GLU A 32 -6.60 -10.82 11.04
C GLU A 32 -5.09 -11.06 10.89
N ASP A 33 -4.41 -11.33 11.98
CA ASP A 33 -2.97 -11.68 11.97
C ASP A 33 -2.68 -12.92 11.11
N SER A 34 -3.66 -13.81 10.98
CA SER A 34 -3.58 -15.01 10.15
C SER A 34 -3.35 -14.71 8.68
N PHE A 35 -3.80 -13.57 8.16
CA PHE A 35 -3.61 -13.15 6.78
C PHE A 35 -2.14 -13.13 6.39
N TYR A 36 -1.31 -12.43 7.18
CA TYR A 36 0.12 -12.39 6.96
C TYR A 36 0.77 -13.75 7.18
N HIS A 37 0.47 -14.41 8.29
CA HIS A 37 1.12 -15.66 8.65
C HIS A 37 0.88 -16.78 7.62
N ALA A 38 -0.35 -16.87 7.08
CA ALA A 38 -0.70 -17.88 6.08
C ALA A 38 -0.04 -17.67 4.71
N ARG A 39 0.37 -16.41 4.41
CA ARG A 39 0.91 -15.99 3.10
C ARG A 39 2.33 -15.44 3.20
N LYS A 40 3.00 -15.63 4.34
CA LYS A 40 4.25 -14.96 4.68
C LYS A 40 5.32 -15.06 3.59
N ASP A 41 5.59 -16.26 3.11
CA ASP A 41 6.66 -16.48 2.13
C ASP A 41 6.37 -15.77 0.79
N LEU A 42 5.10 -15.76 0.35
CA LEU A 42 4.66 -15.05 -0.85
C LEU A 42 4.77 -13.54 -0.68
N MET A 43 4.37 -13.02 0.49
CA MET A 43 4.44 -11.61 0.82
C MET A 43 5.89 -11.12 0.89
N GLU A 44 6.79 -11.87 1.53
CA GLU A 44 8.21 -11.51 1.63
C GLU A 44 8.89 -11.50 0.24
N GLN A 45 8.59 -12.47 -0.61
CA GLN A 45 9.08 -12.49 -1.98
C GLN A 45 8.56 -11.28 -2.78
N ARG A 46 7.27 -10.93 -2.61
CA ARG A 46 6.66 -9.77 -3.27
C ARG A 46 7.28 -8.46 -2.79
N LEU A 47 7.48 -8.29 -1.49
CA LEU A 47 8.13 -7.11 -0.91
C LEU A 47 9.55 -6.94 -1.45
N THR A 48 10.31 -8.02 -1.56
CA THR A 48 11.65 -8.01 -2.18
C THR A 48 11.59 -7.61 -3.66
N ALA A 49 10.62 -8.10 -4.41
CA ALA A 49 10.44 -7.73 -5.82
C ALA A 49 10.06 -6.25 -5.99
N ILE A 50 9.21 -5.72 -5.11
CA ILE A 50 8.84 -4.30 -5.09
C ILE A 50 10.06 -3.44 -4.76
N GLU A 51 10.85 -3.82 -3.77
CA GLU A 51 12.09 -3.13 -3.40
C GLU A 51 13.09 -3.08 -4.56
N ALA A 52 13.17 -4.16 -5.34
CA ALA A 52 13.99 -4.24 -6.55
C ALA A 52 13.46 -3.41 -7.75
N GLY A 53 12.27 -2.78 -7.61
CA GLY A 53 11.67 -1.93 -8.65
C GLY A 53 10.67 -2.61 -9.58
N ASN A 54 10.31 -3.88 -9.33
CA ASN A 54 9.39 -4.63 -10.20
C ASN A 54 7.90 -4.29 -9.98
N GLY A 55 7.58 -3.33 -9.11
CA GLY A 55 6.21 -2.93 -8.82
C GLY A 55 5.43 -2.43 -10.03
N THR A 56 6.09 -1.79 -10.98
CA THR A 56 5.47 -1.27 -12.21
C THR A 56 4.87 -2.38 -13.07
N ASP A 57 5.62 -3.46 -13.28
CA ASP A 57 5.18 -4.56 -14.13
C ASP A 57 4.01 -5.31 -13.51
N LEU A 58 4.04 -5.48 -12.18
CA LEU A 58 2.93 -6.07 -11.43
C LEU A 58 1.64 -5.26 -11.58
N ILE A 59 1.72 -3.93 -11.43
CA ILE A 59 0.56 -3.05 -11.59
C ILE A 59 0.00 -3.13 -13.01
N ARG A 60 0.86 -3.06 -14.03
CA ARG A 60 0.44 -3.14 -15.44
C ARG A 60 -0.22 -4.47 -15.77
N GLN A 61 0.31 -5.57 -15.25
CA GLN A 61 -0.26 -6.89 -15.45
C GLN A 61 -1.66 -6.96 -14.87
N VAL A 62 -1.86 -6.63 -13.60
CA VAL A 62 -3.15 -6.67 -12.93
C VAL A 62 -4.15 -5.71 -13.58
N ASP A 63 -3.70 -4.52 -13.96
CA ASP A 63 -4.52 -3.54 -14.65
C ASP A 63 -5.03 -4.06 -15.99
N ALA A 64 -4.16 -4.65 -16.81
CA ALA A 64 -4.51 -5.22 -18.10
C ALA A 64 -5.49 -6.41 -17.98
N GLU A 65 -5.35 -7.22 -16.94
CA GLU A 65 -6.18 -8.40 -16.72
C GLU A 65 -7.58 -8.05 -16.17
N HIS A 66 -7.68 -7.05 -15.31
CA HIS A 66 -8.85 -6.86 -14.46
C HIS A 66 -9.63 -5.56 -14.69
N ARG A 67 -8.98 -4.47 -15.17
CA ARG A 67 -9.66 -3.17 -15.35
C ARG A 67 -10.83 -3.23 -16.32
N ALA A 68 -10.64 -3.87 -17.48
CA ALA A 68 -11.68 -3.92 -18.51
C ALA A 68 -12.95 -4.67 -18.06
N SER A 69 -12.79 -5.66 -17.19
CA SER A 69 -13.90 -6.44 -16.61
C SER A 69 -14.44 -5.80 -15.32
N GLY A 70 -13.76 -4.77 -14.79
CA GLY A 70 -14.13 -4.15 -13.53
C GLY A 70 -14.10 -5.11 -12.35
N THR A 71 -13.17 -6.10 -12.36
CA THR A 71 -13.09 -7.12 -11.32
C THR A 71 -12.95 -6.50 -9.94
N TRP A 72 -13.76 -6.91 -9.00
CA TRP A 72 -13.80 -6.33 -7.66
C TRP A 72 -12.70 -6.93 -6.78
N CYS A 73 -11.95 -6.04 -6.13
CA CYS A 73 -10.99 -6.38 -5.10
C CYS A 73 -11.02 -5.30 -4.03
N VAL A 74 -10.84 -5.67 -2.79
CA VAL A 74 -10.79 -4.75 -1.66
C VAL A 74 -9.78 -3.63 -1.90
N GLY A 75 -10.19 -2.39 -1.65
CA GLY A 75 -9.34 -1.20 -1.81
C GLY A 75 -9.07 -0.78 -3.26
N VAL A 76 -9.66 -1.45 -4.28
CA VAL A 76 -9.54 -1.06 -5.69
C VAL A 76 -10.76 -0.27 -6.13
N GLN A 77 -10.51 0.90 -6.72
CA GLN A 77 -11.51 1.76 -7.37
C GLN A 77 -10.94 2.17 -8.73
N TRP A 78 -11.37 1.46 -9.78
CA TRP A 78 -10.81 1.59 -11.12
C TRP A 78 -10.93 2.98 -11.74
N ASP A 79 -11.94 3.74 -11.34
CA ASP A 79 -12.23 5.08 -11.88
C ASP A 79 -11.39 6.20 -11.26
N LEU A 80 -10.69 5.95 -10.12
CA LEU A 80 -9.92 6.98 -9.43
C LEU A 80 -8.58 7.30 -10.09
N PHE A 81 -7.92 6.30 -10.66
CA PHE A 81 -6.57 6.43 -11.23
C PHE A 81 -6.48 5.64 -12.53
N SER A 82 -5.84 6.24 -13.54
CA SER A 82 -5.44 5.50 -14.74
C SER A 82 -4.25 4.57 -14.45
N SER A 83 -3.98 3.65 -15.38
CA SER A 83 -2.79 2.78 -15.29
C SER A 83 -1.50 3.59 -15.24
N ASP A 84 -1.41 4.65 -16.05
CA ASP A 84 -0.24 5.53 -16.11
C ASP A 84 -0.04 6.30 -14.79
N ASP A 85 -1.13 6.79 -14.17
CA ASP A 85 -1.05 7.44 -12.84
C ASP A 85 -0.48 6.49 -11.79
N LEU A 86 -0.91 5.22 -11.79
CA LEU A 86 -0.46 4.21 -10.84
C LEU A 86 1.02 3.84 -11.06
N VAL A 87 1.42 3.74 -12.31
CA VAL A 87 2.82 3.51 -12.69
C VAL A 87 3.69 4.69 -12.28
N ASP A 88 3.26 5.92 -12.52
CA ASP A 88 3.99 7.13 -12.15
C ASP A 88 4.19 7.25 -10.63
N ILE A 89 3.23 6.77 -9.82
CA ILE A 89 3.36 6.72 -8.35
C ILE A 89 4.51 5.79 -7.92
N VAL A 90 4.68 4.67 -8.63
CA VAL A 90 5.66 3.63 -8.28
C VAL A 90 7.02 3.88 -8.91
N THR A 91 7.05 4.58 -10.04
CA THR A 91 8.27 4.85 -10.79
C THR A 91 8.83 6.22 -10.41
N VAL A 92 10.00 6.25 -9.78
CA VAL A 92 10.73 7.51 -9.55
C VAL A 92 11.33 8.00 -10.87
N ASN A 93 10.55 8.70 -11.70
CA ASN A 93 11.05 9.41 -12.87
C ASN A 93 11.24 10.90 -12.54
N LEU A 94 12.45 11.26 -12.10
CA LEU A 94 12.88 12.64 -11.78
C LEU A 94 12.68 13.70 -12.88
N PRO A 95 12.74 13.42 -14.19
CA PRO A 95 12.77 14.49 -15.18
C PRO A 95 11.41 15.12 -15.55
N ARG A 96 10.27 14.43 -15.31
CA ARG A 96 8.94 14.96 -15.68
C ARG A 96 8.37 15.96 -14.67
N ILE A 97 8.98 16.07 -13.50
CA ILE A 97 8.42 16.65 -12.29
C ILE A 97 8.81 18.10 -12.07
N LEU A 98 9.84 18.59 -12.74
CA LEU A 98 10.29 19.98 -12.57
C LEU A 98 9.38 21.05 -13.18
N ASN A 99 8.40 20.67 -13.99
CA ASN A 99 7.53 21.63 -14.66
C ASN A 99 6.15 21.87 -14.05
N ASP A 100 5.68 21.02 -13.10
CA ASP A 100 4.30 21.10 -12.57
C ASP A 100 4.19 21.20 -11.03
N CYS A 101 5.16 21.79 -10.37
CA CYS A 101 5.25 21.87 -8.90
C CYS A 101 4.24 22.80 -8.22
N ILE A 102 2.97 22.84 -8.59
CA ILE A 102 2.01 23.79 -7.98
C ILE A 102 0.85 23.16 -7.21
N ASN A 103 0.70 21.83 -7.16
CA ASN A 103 -0.39 21.24 -6.38
C ASN A 103 0.09 20.27 -5.31
N LEU A 104 -0.24 20.59 -4.05
CA LEU A 104 0.16 19.87 -2.82
C LEU A 104 -0.20 18.37 -2.79
N SER A 105 -1.22 17.97 -3.55
CA SER A 105 -1.61 16.55 -3.71
C SER A 105 -0.67 15.75 -4.62
N MET A 106 0.16 16.42 -5.42
CA MET A 106 1.17 15.77 -6.27
C MET A 106 2.47 15.42 -5.53
N GLY A 107 2.77 16.03 -4.39
CA GLY A 107 3.99 15.78 -3.62
C GLY A 107 4.17 14.31 -3.18
N ILE A 108 3.07 13.58 -3.01
CA ILE A 108 3.09 12.15 -2.65
C ILE A 108 3.54 11.28 -3.83
N ARG A 109 3.23 11.68 -5.05
CA ARG A 109 3.52 10.90 -6.26
C ARG A 109 5.01 10.82 -6.61
N GLN A 110 5.84 11.69 -6.05
CA GLN A 110 7.21 11.92 -6.53
C GLN A 110 8.31 11.14 -5.84
N CYS A 111 8.02 10.48 -4.72
CA CYS A 111 9.08 10.02 -3.83
C CYS A 111 8.89 8.60 -3.28
N ILE A 112 7.92 7.83 -3.73
CA ILE A 112 7.77 6.44 -3.30
C ILE A 112 8.63 5.55 -4.21
N GLY A 113 9.94 5.50 -3.96
CA GLY A 113 10.81 4.49 -4.57
C GLY A 113 10.47 3.08 -4.08
N GLY A 114 10.93 2.05 -4.77
CA GLY A 114 10.66 0.65 -4.44
C GLY A 114 10.86 0.31 -2.96
N GLN A 115 11.90 0.87 -2.32
CA GLN A 115 12.16 0.68 -0.90
C GLN A 115 11.05 1.24 0.00
N ALA A 116 10.65 2.50 -0.20
CA ALA A 116 9.60 3.10 0.63
C ALA A 116 8.25 2.43 0.39
N LEU A 117 7.95 2.06 -0.87
CA LEU A 117 6.75 1.32 -1.22
C LEU A 117 6.72 -0.07 -0.57
N SER A 118 7.85 -0.79 -0.58
CA SER A 118 7.99 -2.10 0.09
C SER A 118 7.67 -1.99 1.58
N VAL A 119 8.19 -0.97 2.25
CA VAL A 119 7.92 -0.76 3.69
C VAL A 119 6.46 -0.44 3.97
N ILE A 120 5.84 0.45 3.19
CA ILE A 120 4.40 0.74 3.33
C ILE A 120 3.58 -0.53 3.12
N CYS A 121 3.91 -1.31 2.09
CA CYS A 121 3.24 -2.56 1.82
C CYS A 121 3.44 -3.59 2.93
N ARG A 122 4.63 -3.64 3.56
CA ARG A 122 4.89 -4.52 4.71
C ARG A 122 3.94 -4.22 5.87
N VAL A 123 3.77 -2.96 6.24
CA VAL A 123 2.82 -2.58 7.30
C VAL A 123 1.41 -3.05 6.96
N LEU A 124 0.97 -2.92 5.70
CA LEU A 124 -0.34 -3.40 5.26
C LEU A 124 -0.45 -4.93 5.16
N CYS A 125 0.65 -5.63 4.93
CA CYS A 125 0.69 -7.09 5.02
C CYS A 125 0.46 -7.57 6.46
N GLU A 126 1.12 -6.94 7.42
CA GLU A 126 1.07 -7.30 8.83
C GLU A 126 -0.23 -6.83 9.50
N ASP A 127 -0.75 -5.67 9.12
CA ASP A 127 -2.02 -5.10 9.61
C ASP A 127 -2.75 -4.35 8.50
N TYR A 128 -3.61 -5.04 7.76
CA TYR A 128 -4.42 -4.42 6.70
C TYR A 128 -5.35 -3.33 7.23
N THR A 129 -5.79 -3.43 8.49
CA THR A 129 -6.67 -2.44 9.12
C THR A 129 -5.99 -1.09 9.35
N PHE A 130 -4.65 -1.06 9.32
CA PHE A 130 -3.87 0.17 9.41
C PHE A 130 -4.29 1.21 8.35
N GLY A 131 -4.58 0.77 7.12
CA GLY A 131 -5.01 1.66 6.03
C GLY A 131 -6.51 1.97 6.01
N THR A 132 -7.35 1.21 6.73
CA THR A 132 -8.82 1.29 6.62
C THR A 132 -9.51 1.84 7.86
N SER A 133 -8.91 1.74 9.04
CA SER A 133 -9.53 2.11 10.32
C SER A 133 -8.69 3.09 11.15
N GLY A 134 -8.30 4.22 10.56
CA GLY A 134 -7.56 5.27 11.26
C GLY A 134 -6.05 5.19 11.02
N GLY A 135 -5.64 4.94 9.81
CA GLY A 135 -4.27 5.21 9.38
C GLY A 135 -3.91 6.68 9.62
N PRO A 136 -2.62 7.02 9.74
CA PRO A 136 -2.18 8.39 9.98
C PRO A 136 -2.61 9.31 8.83
N ASP A 137 -2.97 10.54 9.14
CA ASP A 137 -3.45 11.53 8.18
C ASP A 137 -2.41 11.87 7.10
N LEU A 138 -1.14 11.80 7.45
CA LEU A 138 -0.04 12.17 6.56
C LEU A 138 1.10 11.16 6.63
N PHE A 139 1.68 10.92 5.47
CA PHE A 139 2.93 10.20 5.33
C PHE A 139 3.99 11.19 4.80
N LEU A 140 5.00 11.47 5.62
CA LEU A 140 6.11 12.36 5.27
C LEU A 140 7.36 11.51 5.03
N TRP A 141 8.14 11.87 4.00
CA TRP A 141 9.42 11.20 3.74
C TRP A 141 10.49 12.19 3.29
N ASN A 142 11.73 11.78 3.45
CA ASN A 142 12.89 12.51 2.97
C ASN A 142 13.76 11.60 2.12
N VAL A 143 13.83 11.87 0.82
CA VAL A 143 14.57 11.04 -0.15
C VAL A 143 16.06 11.03 0.14
N GLU A 144 16.65 12.18 0.49
CA GLU A 144 18.09 12.31 0.74
C GLU A 144 18.51 11.53 1.98
N LYS A 145 17.69 11.58 3.03
CA LYS A 145 17.95 10.88 4.30
C LYS A 145 17.40 9.46 4.32
N ARG A 146 16.66 9.04 3.26
CA ARG A 146 15.96 7.74 3.19
C ARG A 146 15.12 7.46 4.44
N THR A 147 14.43 8.50 4.94
CA THR A 147 13.57 8.39 6.11
C THR A 147 12.15 8.73 5.77
N CYS A 148 11.21 8.09 6.43
CA CYS A 148 9.80 8.44 6.37
C CYS A 148 9.21 8.53 7.78
N LYS A 149 8.06 9.22 7.89
CA LYS A 149 7.30 9.36 9.12
C LYS A 149 5.83 9.36 8.81
N PHE A 150 5.08 8.65 9.61
CA PHE A 150 3.64 8.82 9.69
C PHE A 150 3.33 9.97 10.64
N VAL A 151 2.43 10.86 10.25
CA VAL A 151 2.03 12.02 11.05
C VAL A 151 0.51 12.05 11.17
N GLU A 152 0.05 12.10 12.39
CA GLU A 152 -1.36 12.31 12.73
C GLU A 152 -1.57 13.78 13.05
N VAL A 153 -2.53 14.43 12.40
CA VAL A 153 -2.90 15.81 12.65
C VAL A 153 -4.00 15.86 13.70
N LYS A 154 -3.77 16.54 14.80
CA LYS A 154 -4.75 16.71 15.88
C LYS A 154 -5.19 18.15 15.98
N GLY A 155 -6.52 18.35 16.08
CA GLY A 155 -7.12 19.62 16.42
C GLY A 155 -7.01 19.95 17.93
N PRO A 156 -7.28 21.20 18.33
CA PRO A 156 -7.32 21.56 19.73
C PRO A 156 -8.40 20.73 20.46
N GLY A 157 -7.98 19.90 21.43
CA GLY A 157 -8.87 19.02 22.20
C GLY A 157 -8.89 17.57 21.73
N ASP A 158 -8.29 17.22 20.60
CA ASP A 158 -8.18 15.84 20.15
C ASP A 158 -7.11 15.07 20.93
N THR A 159 -7.42 13.81 21.25
CA THR A 159 -6.47 12.89 21.87
C THR A 159 -6.14 11.73 20.91
N LEU A 160 -4.89 11.28 20.92
CA LEU A 160 -4.52 10.05 20.22
C LEU A 160 -5.26 8.86 20.83
N GLN A 161 -5.95 8.11 20.00
CA GLN A 161 -6.56 6.85 20.43
C GLN A 161 -5.45 5.81 20.70
N GLU A 162 -5.73 4.84 21.59
CA GLU A 162 -4.76 3.84 22.02
C GLU A 162 -4.21 3.05 20.83
N ASN A 163 -5.08 2.63 19.90
CA ASN A 163 -4.72 1.94 18.66
C ASN A 163 -3.81 2.76 17.74
N GLN A 164 -3.98 4.07 17.65
CA GLN A 164 -3.11 4.96 16.89
C GLN A 164 -1.70 5.07 17.51
N ARG A 165 -1.62 5.11 18.85
CA ARG A 165 -0.34 5.15 19.58
C ARG A 165 0.48 3.87 19.35
N VAL A 166 -0.16 2.71 19.45
CA VAL A 166 0.49 1.41 19.24
C VAL A 166 1.00 1.28 17.80
N ARG A 167 0.20 1.69 16.81
CA ARG A 167 0.56 1.61 15.39
C ARG A 167 1.73 2.53 15.00
N ILE A 168 1.74 3.76 15.52
CA ILE A 168 2.87 4.70 15.30
C ILE A 168 4.16 4.13 15.89
N LEU A 169 4.09 3.54 17.08
CA LEU A 169 5.24 2.89 17.72
C LEU A 169 5.73 1.69 16.91
N HIS A 170 4.83 0.85 16.42
CA HIS A 170 5.18 -0.32 15.61
C HIS A 170 5.90 0.08 14.31
N ALA A 171 5.41 1.09 13.61
CA ALA A 171 6.05 1.62 12.40
C ALA A 171 7.45 2.21 12.66
N LEU A 172 7.72 2.73 13.85
CA LEU A 172 9.04 3.26 14.23
C LEU A 172 10.05 2.16 14.61
N PHE A 173 9.58 1.02 15.15
CA PHE A 173 10.45 -0.08 15.58
C PHE A 173 10.85 -1.04 14.46
N THR A 174 10.11 -1.09 13.36
CA THR A 174 10.45 -1.94 12.20
C THR A 174 11.55 -1.36 11.30
N TRP A 175 12.10 -0.19 11.67
CA TRP A 175 13.10 0.57 10.89
C TRP A 175 14.50 0.63 11.53
N SER A 176 14.81 -0.20 12.52
CA SER A 176 16.12 -0.25 13.21
C SER A 176 17.07 -1.21 12.54
#